data_f7e8fe5e26936ecba2183771a42af1f4
#
_entry.id   f7e8fe5e26936ecba2183771a42af1f4
#
_cell.length_a   1.000
_cell.length_b   1.000
_cell.length_c   1.000
_cell.angle_alpha   90.00
_cell.angle_beta   90.00
_cell.angle_gamma   90.00
#
_symmetry.space_group_name_H-M   'P 1'
#
loop_
_entity.id
_entity.type
_entity.pdbx_description
1 polymer ?
#
loop_
_entity_poly.entity_id
_entity_poly.type
_entity_poly.pdbx_seq_one_letter_code
_entity_poly.pdbx_strand_id
1 'polypeptide(L)'
;AGFIGSPAMNFLDVVLTKEGETYYVDAKTFKVAIPAEKAASIKNIGNYVGKQVILGIRPEDIEDAAIVGEDPKFSVIEADVDVTEPMGAEVYVYFSTGDNTFIARLDATTTAKDGSKLKVGLNMGKIHLFDKDTEEVIR
;
A
#
# COMPACT_ATOMS: atom_id res chain seq x y z
N ALA A 1 0.63 15.55 10.75
CA ALA A 1 -0.05 16.74 11.06
C ALA A 1 -1.50 16.65 10.67
N GLY A 2 -2.33 16.24 11.52
CA GLY A 2 -3.73 16.04 11.28
C GLY A 2 -4.39 17.11 10.46
N PHE A 3 -4.29 16.97 9.19
CA PHE A 3 -4.94 17.89 8.32
C PHE A 3 -6.38 17.58 8.21
N ILE A 4 -7.13 18.63 8.13
CA ILE A 4 -8.53 18.54 7.86
C ILE A 4 -8.71 17.99 6.47
N GLY A 5 -9.41 16.90 6.35
CA GLY A 5 -9.88 16.37 5.09
C GLY A 5 -9.09 15.24 4.50
N SER A 6 -7.80 15.16 4.72
CA SER A 6 -7.02 14.14 4.04
C SER A 6 -6.22 13.30 5.02
N PRO A 7 -6.44 11.97 5.07
CA PRO A 7 -5.63 11.12 5.94
C PRO A 7 -4.17 11.16 5.53
N ALA A 8 -3.31 10.96 6.51
CA ALA A 8 -1.89 10.88 6.27
C ALA A 8 -1.54 9.58 5.55
N MET A 9 -0.30 9.50 5.05
CA MET A 9 0.21 8.30 4.43
C MET A 9 0.08 7.10 5.37
N ASN A 10 -0.25 5.95 4.80
CA ASN A 10 -0.22 4.70 5.55
C ASN A 10 1.22 4.23 5.69
N PHE A 11 1.56 3.72 6.86
CA PHE A 11 2.88 3.16 7.11
C PHE A 11 2.73 1.73 7.59
N LEU A 12 3.47 0.82 6.97
CA LEU A 12 3.44 -0.60 7.31
C LEU A 12 4.87 -1.10 7.48
N ASP A 13 5.10 -1.90 8.51
CA ASP A 13 6.39 -2.59 8.67
C ASP A 13 6.42 -3.77 7.71
N VAL A 14 7.43 -3.81 6.87
CA VAL A 14 7.59 -4.87 5.89
C VAL A 14 9.06 -5.29 5.85
N VAL A 15 9.32 -6.48 5.31
CA VAL A 15 10.68 -6.91 5.01
C VAL A 15 10.90 -6.78 3.51
N LEU A 16 11.99 -6.13 3.13
CA LEU A 16 12.36 -6.04 1.73
C LEU A 16 13.08 -7.31 1.33
N THR A 17 12.59 -7.98 0.29
CA THR A 17 13.22 -9.19 -0.23
C THR A 17 13.50 -9.03 -1.71
N LYS A 18 14.33 -9.91 -2.25
CA LYS A 18 14.65 -9.91 -3.67
C LYS A 18 14.68 -11.34 -4.16
N GLU A 19 14.00 -11.60 -5.28
CA GLU A 19 13.98 -12.89 -5.93
C GLU A 19 14.33 -12.67 -7.40
N GLY A 20 15.48 -13.16 -7.82
CA GLY A 20 15.99 -12.85 -9.16
C GLY A 20 16.22 -11.35 -9.28
N GLU A 21 15.58 -10.72 -10.25
CA GLU A 21 15.70 -9.28 -10.49
C GLU A 21 14.59 -8.47 -9.85
N THR A 22 13.66 -9.11 -9.14
CA THR A 22 12.48 -8.45 -8.62
C THR A 22 12.58 -8.25 -7.12
N TYR A 23 12.30 -7.02 -6.67
CA TYR A 23 12.18 -6.70 -5.26
C TYR A 23 10.74 -6.84 -4.81
N TYR A 24 10.55 -7.29 -3.57
CA TYR A 24 9.23 -7.48 -2.97
C TYR A 24 9.20 -6.83 -1.60
N VAL A 25 8.02 -6.41 -1.19
CA VAL A 25 7.76 -6.05 0.21
C VAL A 25 6.87 -7.14 0.80
N ASP A 26 7.30 -7.67 1.93
CA ASP A 26 6.62 -8.76 2.63
C ASP A 26 6.07 -8.22 3.95
N ALA A 27 4.76 -8.13 4.06
CA ALA A 27 4.08 -7.63 5.25
C ALA A 27 3.54 -8.76 6.12
N LYS A 28 3.98 -9.99 5.88
CA LYS A 28 3.54 -11.24 6.51
C LYS A 28 2.17 -11.68 6.03
N THR A 29 1.21 -10.78 5.97
CA THR A 29 -0.15 -11.11 5.53
C THR A 29 -0.30 -10.98 4.03
N PHE A 30 0.65 -10.31 3.37
CA PHE A 30 0.71 -10.25 1.91
C PHE A 30 2.14 -9.95 1.48
N LYS A 31 2.45 -10.28 0.25
CA LYS A 31 3.76 -10.02 -0.33
C LYS A 31 3.52 -9.55 -1.76
N VAL A 32 4.05 -8.39 -2.09
CA VAL A 32 3.81 -7.78 -3.40
C VAL A 32 5.11 -7.28 -4.01
N ALA A 33 5.18 -7.33 -5.34
CA ALA A 33 6.36 -6.93 -6.08
C ALA A 33 6.44 -5.41 -6.23
N ILE A 34 7.66 -4.91 -6.22
CA ILE A 34 7.93 -3.52 -6.58
C ILE A 34 8.24 -3.50 -8.08
N PRO A 35 7.54 -2.68 -8.87
CA PRO A 35 7.84 -2.59 -10.31
C PRO A 35 9.30 -2.25 -10.55
N ALA A 36 9.88 -2.85 -11.59
CA ALA A 36 11.30 -2.69 -11.89
C ALA A 36 11.70 -1.23 -12.01
N GLU A 37 10.87 -0.42 -12.66
CA GLU A 37 11.13 1.00 -12.85
C GLU A 37 11.18 1.74 -11.51
N LYS A 38 10.26 1.39 -10.60
CA LYS A 38 10.24 2.00 -9.27
C LYS A 38 11.48 1.60 -8.47
N ALA A 39 11.82 0.31 -8.49
CA ALA A 39 12.99 -0.18 -7.77
C ALA A 39 14.27 0.49 -8.30
N ALA A 40 14.37 0.67 -9.61
CA ALA A 40 15.52 1.33 -10.22
C ALA A 40 15.66 2.78 -9.79
N SER A 41 14.55 3.43 -9.44
CA SER A 41 14.58 4.82 -8.99
C SER A 41 15.12 4.98 -7.57
N ILE A 42 15.21 3.89 -6.82
CA ILE A 42 15.72 3.89 -5.45
C ILE A 42 17.13 3.32 -5.47
N LYS A 43 18.13 4.18 -5.57
CA LYS A 43 19.52 3.74 -5.79
C LYS A 43 20.03 2.81 -4.70
N ASN A 44 19.65 3.05 -3.47
CA ASN A 44 20.16 2.30 -2.32
C ASN A 44 19.29 1.12 -1.91
N ILE A 45 18.32 0.76 -2.74
CA ILE A 45 17.37 -0.30 -2.38
C ILE A 45 18.07 -1.62 -2.04
N GLY A 46 19.13 -1.94 -2.76
CA GLY A 46 19.86 -3.19 -2.54
C GLY A 46 20.49 -3.31 -1.16
N ASN A 47 20.75 -2.19 -0.50
CA ASN A 47 21.35 -2.20 0.84
C ASN A 47 20.37 -2.64 1.91
N TYR A 48 19.08 -2.72 1.56
CA TYR A 48 18.03 -3.03 2.52
C TYR A 48 17.41 -4.40 2.33
N VAL A 49 17.93 -5.19 1.40
CA VAL A 49 17.43 -6.55 1.18
C VAL A 49 17.62 -7.39 2.43
N GLY A 50 16.57 -8.06 2.86
CA GLY A 50 16.55 -8.86 4.07
C GLY A 50 16.31 -8.07 5.34
N LYS A 51 16.15 -6.75 5.22
CA LYS A 51 15.95 -5.88 6.38
C LYS A 51 14.49 -5.44 6.48
N GLN A 52 14.09 -5.12 7.70
CA GLN A 52 12.79 -4.51 7.93
C GLN A 52 12.88 -3.04 7.54
N VAL A 53 11.90 -2.61 6.75
CA VAL A 53 11.76 -1.21 6.34
C VAL A 53 10.31 -0.80 6.54
N ILE A 54 10.04 0.49 6.39
CA ILE A 54 8.67 1.00 6.48
C ILE A 54 8.18 1.28 5.06
N LEU A 55 7.06 0.67 4.70
CA LEU A 55 6.39 0.95 3.44
C LEU A 55 5.40 2.08 3.66
N GLY A 56 5.52 3.14 2.86
CA GLY A 56 4.55 4.24 2.87
C GLY A 56 3.73 4.23 1.59
N ILE A 57 2.41 4.32 1.75
CA ILE A 57 1.51 4.42 0.60
C ILE A 57 0.34 5.33 0.99
N ARG A 58 0.01 6.27 0.11
CA ARG A 58 -1.07 7.21 0.38
C ARG A 58 -2.43 6.60 0.12
N PRO A 59 -3.46 7.05 0.83
CA PRO A 59 -4.81 6.53 0.63
C PRO A 59 -5.30 6.60 -0.82
N GLU A 60 -4.94 7.66 -1.54
CA GLU A 60 -5.35 7.83 -2.94
C GLU A 60 -4.62 6.90 -3.89
N ASP A 61 -3.57 6.22 -3.42
CA ASP A 61 -2.82 5.27 -4.23
C ASP A 61 -3.29 3.82 -4.03
N ILE A 62 -4.41 3.66 -3.34
CA ILE A 62 -5.06 2.37 -3.15
C ILE A 62 -6.45 2.48 -3.75
N GLU A 63 -6.83 1.58 -4.65
CA GLU A 63 -8.13 1.63 -5.30
C GLU A 63 -8.78 0.24 -5.29
N ASP A 64 -10.10 0.20 -5.50
CA ASP A 64 -10.82 -1.04 -5.66
C ASP A 64 -10.25 -1.79 -6.86
N ALA A 65 -9.92 -3.06 -6.68
CA ALA A 65 -9.30 -3.84 -7.74
C ALA A 65 -10.17 -3.93 -8.99
N ALA A 66 -11.49 -3.90 -8.82
CA ALA A 66 -12.41 -3.94 -9.96
C ALA A 66 -12.30 -2.69 -10.82
N ILE A 67 -11.87 -1.57 -10.23
CA ILE A 67 -11.73 -0.31 -10.95
C ILE A 67 -10.36 -0.21 -11.60
N VAL A 68 -9.34 -0.70 -10.92
CA VAL A 68 -7.97 -0.65 -11.43
C VAL A 68 -7.78 -1.50 -12.69
N GLY A 69 -8.44 -2.65 -12.74
CA GLY A 69 -8.26 -3.58 -13.85
C GLY A 69 -6.89 -4.23 -13.83
N GLU A 70 -6.25 -4.29 -15.00
CA GLU A 70 -5.00 -5.01 -15.18
C GLU A 70 -3.77 -4.12 -15.29
N ASP A 71 -3.81 -2.95 -14.67
CA ASP A 71 -2.65 -2.03 -14.68
C ASP A 71 -1.48 -2.69 -13.94
N PRO A 72 -0.33 -2.88 -14.62
CA PRO A 72 0.80 -3.62 -14.00
C PRO A 72 1.46 -2.89 -12.84
N LYS A 73 1.19 -1.60 -12.65
CA LYS A 73 1.73 -0.85 -11.51
C LYS A 73 1.01 -1.19 -10.21
N PHE A 74 -0.17 -1.79 -10.30
CA PHE A 74 -0.95 -2.14 -9.13
C PHE A 74 -0.77 -3.61 -8.77
N SER A 75 -0.60 -3.86 -7.49
CA SER A 75 -0.63 -5.23 -6.96
C SER A 75 -1.91 -5.39 -6.17
N VAL A 76 -2.61 -6.49 -6.41
CA VAL A 76 -3.90 -6.75 -5.77
C VAL A 76 -3.71 -7.58 -4.52
N ILE A 77 -4.32 -7.13 -3.43
CA ILE A 77 -4.37 -7.90 -2.18
C ILE A 77 -5.82 -8.00 -1.74
N GLU A 78 -6.12 -8.99 -0.91
CA GLU A 78 -7.43 -9.09 -0.29
C GLU A 78 -7.32 -8.61 1.15
N ALA A 79 -8.25 -7.78 1.57
CA ALA A 79 -8.23 -7.20 2.90
C ALA A 79 -9.64 -7.22 3.50
N ASP A 80 -9.69 -7.13 4.81
CA ASP A 80 -10.96 -7.04 5.53
C ASP A 80 -11.36 -5.58 5.63
N VAL A 81 -12.60 -5.29 5.27
CA VAL A 81 -13.14 -3.93 5.39
C VAL A 81 -13.69 -3.78 6.80
N ASP A 82 -13.10 -2.87 7.56
CA ASP A 82 -13.54 -2.63 8.94
C ASP A 82 -14.66 -1.59 8.97
N VAL A 83 -14.42 -0.42 8.38
CA VAL A 83 -15.37 0.69 8.40
C VAL A 83 -15.30 1.41 7.06
N THR A 84 -16.45 1.89 6.58
CA THR A 84 -16.52 2.76 5.40
C THR A 84 -17.07 4.11 5.82
N GLU A 85 -16.56 5.16 5.18
CA GLU A 85 -16.99 6.53 5.47
C GLU A 85 -17.23 7.25 4.14
N PRO A 86 -18.49 7.39 3.74
CA PRO A 86 -18.80 8.09 2.48
C PRO A 86 -18.42 9.56 2.54
N MET A 87 -17.78 10.02 1.47
CA MET A 87 -17.29 11.41 1.37
C MET A 87 -17.69 12.02 0.04
N GLY A 88 -18.93 11.79 -0.40
CA GLY A 88 -19.41 12.29 -1.68
C GLY A 88 -19.00 11.37 -2.82
N ALA A 89 -18.16 11.86 -3.72
CA ALA A 89 -17.70 11.08 -4.87
C ALA A 89 -16.73 9.98 -4.51
N GLU A 90 -16.27 9.96 -3.27
CA GLU A 90 -15.28 9.00 -2.79
C GLU A 90 -15.74 8.39 -1.47
N VAL A 91 -15.10 7.27 -1.11
CA VAL A 91 -15.35 6.59 0.15
C VAL A 91 -13.99 6.33 0.81
N TYR A 92 -13.83 6.74 2.04
CA TYR A 92 -12.69 6.31 2.83
C TYR A 92 -13.01 4.94 3.39
N VAL A 93 -12.12 4.00 3.18
CA VAL A 93 -12.31 2.64 3.64
C VAL A 93 -11.14 2.27 4.54
N TYR A 94 -11.48 1.83 5.74
CA TYR A 94 -10.50 1.40 6.74
C TYR A 94 -10.38 -0.11 6.61
N PHE A 95 -9.19 -0.57 6.28
CA PHE A 95 -8.91 -1.98 6.01
C PHE A 95 -7.99 -2.58 7.04
N SER A 96 -8.03 -3.90 7.13
CA SER A 96 -7.01 -4.62 7.87
C SER A 96 -6.60 -5.87 7.10
N THR A 97 -5.33 -6.26 7.26
CA THR A 97 -4.79 -7.55 6.84
C THR A 97 -4.00 -8.07 8.03
N GLY A 98 -4.62 -8.97 8.81
CA GLY A 98 -4.04 -9.38 10.08
C GLY A 98 -3.95 -8.19 11.02
N ASP A 99 -2.74 -7.90 11.53
CA ASP A 99 -2.52 -6.79 12.44
C ASP A 99 -2.22 -5.47 11.73
N ASN A 100 -2.10 -5.49 10.41
CA ASN A 100 -1.85 -4.28 9.65
C ASN A 100 -3.17 -3.57 9.36
N THR A 101 -3.22 -2.27 9.63
CA THR A 101 -4.40 -1.45 9.32
C THR A 101 -4.00 -0.32 8.42
N PHE A 102 -4.86 0.05 7.51
CA PHE A 102 -4.61 1.17 6.62
C PHE A 102 -5.91 1.75 6.07
N ILE A 103 -5.79 2.94 5.50
CA ILE A 103 -6.94 3.70 4.97
C ILE A 103 -6.75 3.85 3.48
N ALA A 104 -7.80 3.61 2.72
CA ALA A 104 -7.81 3.85 1.29
C ALA A 104 -8.91 4.84 0.93
N ARG A 105 -8.69 5.55 -0.15
CA ARG A 105 -9.70 6.47 -0.69
C ARG A 105 -10.17 5.90 -2.02
N LEU A 106 -11.31 5.25 -1.99
CA LEU A 106 -11.86 4.54 -3.13
C LEU A 106 -12.93 5.36 -3.83
N ASP A 107 -13.11 5.08 -5.12
CA ASP A 107 -14.22 5.65 -5.85
C ASP A 107 -15.54 5.19 -5.25
N ALA A 108 -16.56 6.06 -5.28
CA ALA A 108 -17.85 5.75 -4.65
C ALA A 108 -18.59 4.58 -5.27
N THR A 109 -18.15 4.11 -6.45
CA THR A 109 -18.74 2.92 -7.08
C THR A 109 -18.25 1.61 -6.47
N THR A 110 -17.34 1.68 -5.49
CA THR A 110 -16.84 0.48 -4.81
C THR A 110 -17.97 -0.29 -4.15
N THR A 111 -17.81 -1.62 -4.07
CA THR A 111 -18.74 -2.48 -3.36
C THR A 111 -18.33 -2.71 -1.90
N ALA A 112 -17.38 -1.95 -1.39
CA ALA A 112 -16.90 -2.10 -0.02
C ALA A 112 -18.05 -1.95 0.99
N LYS A 113 -18.10 -2.87 1.94
CA LYS A 113 -19.09 -2.85 3.04
C LYS A 113 -18.39 -3.22 4.33
N ASP A 114 -18.84 -2.61 5.41
CA ASP A 114 -18.33 -2.92 6.75
C ASP A 114 -18.42 -4.44 7.00
N GLY A 115 -17.34 -5.03 7.43
CA GLY A 115 -17.28 -6.44 7.76
C GLY A 115 -17.09 -7.38 6.57
N SER A 116 -16.98 -6.86 5.35
CA SER A 116 -16.77 -7.69 4.17
C SER A 116 -15.28 -7.77 3.82
N LYS A 117 -14.98 -8.63 2.86
CA LYS A 117 -13.64 -8.68 2.26
C LYS A 117 -13.68 -7.92 0.94
N LEU A 118 -12.57 -7.32 0.58
CA LEU A 118 -12.45 -6.60 -0.68
C LEU A 118 -11.05 -6.78 -1.25
N LYS A 119 -10.97 -6.97 -2.55
CA LYS A 119 -9.68 -6.93 -3.24
C LYS A 119 -9.38 -5.49 -3.60
N VAL A 120 -8.21 -5.04 -3.19
CA VAL A 120 -7.75 -3.68 -3.46
C VAL A 120 -6.44 -3.72 -4.20
N GLY A 121 -6.23 -2.75 -5.08
CA GLY A 121 -4.97 -2.58 -5.79
C GLY A 121 -4.13 -1.53 -5.11
N LEU A 122 -2.88 -1.89 -4.84
CA LEU A 122 -1.88 -0.97 -4.30
C LEU A 122 -1.04 -0.47 -5.47
N ASN A 123 -0.98 0.83 -5.67
CA ASN A 123 -0.14 1.41 -6.72
C ASN A 123 1.32 1.36 -6.27
N MET A 124 1.99 0.28 -6.61
CA MET A 124 3.36 0.05 -6.18
C MET A 124 4.37 0.98 -6.86
N GLY A 125 3.96 1.68 -7.91
CA GLY A 125 4.78 2.71 -8.54
C GLY A 125 4.86 3.99 -7.73
N LYS A 126 3.98 4.15 -6.75
CA LYS A 126 3.89 5.37 -5.94
C LYS A 126 4.23 5.18 -4.47
N ILE A 127 4.76 4.03 -4.13
CA ILE A 127 5.14 3.77 -2.73
C ILE A 127 6.39 4.54 -2.36
N HIS A 128 6.62 4.64 -1.04
CA HIS A 128 7.86 5.13 -0.48
C HIS A 128 8.38 4.08 0.48
N LEU A 129 9.69 3.96 0.56
CA LEU A 129 10.33 3.10 1.55
C LEU A 129 11.13 3.97 2.50
N PHE A 130 11.05 3.68 3.78
CA PHE A 130 11.77 4.44 4.80
C PHE A 130 12.65 3.52 5.61
N ASP A 131 13.80 4.04 6.00
CA ASP A 131 14.70 3.35 6.91
C ASP A 131 14.01 3.17 8.25
N LYS A 132 14.03 1.96 8.78
CA LYS A 132 13.30 1.64 10.02
C LYS A 132 13.85 2.41 11.22
N ASP A 133 15.16 2.64 11.26
CA ASP A 133 15.78 3.28 12.40
C ASP A 133 15.77 4.80 12.32
N THR A 134 16.09 5.35 11.15
CA THR A 134 16.15 6.81 10.98
C THR A 134 14.83 7.41 10.58
N GLU A 135 13.92 6.61 10.03
CA GLU A 135 12.63 7.03 9.48
C GLU A 135 12.77 7.98 8.29
N GLU A 136 13.95 8.00 7.69
CA GLU A 136 14.20 8.80 6.50
C GLU A 136 13.89 7.99 5.25
N VAL A 137 13.45 8.67 4.19
CA VAL A 137 13.15 7.99 2.94
C VAL A 137 14.41 7.36 2.35
N ILE A 138 14.29 6.13 1.90
CA ILE A 138 15.39 5.42 1.24
C ILE A 138 15.44 5.90 -0.21
N ARG A 139 16.59 6.44 -0.59
CA ARG A 139 16.78 6.99 -1.94
C ARG A 139 17.75 6.19 -2.76
#